data_e20ad941aeb4622bd2c5aa3c8678d0ff
#
_entry.id   e20ad941aeb4622bd2c5aa3c8678d0ff
#
_cell.length_a   1.000
_cell.length_b   1.000
_cell.length_c   1.000
_cell.angle_alpha   90.00
_cell.angle_beta   90.00
_cell.angle_gamma   90.00
#
_symmetry.space_group_name_H-M   'P 1'
#
loop_
_entity.id
_entity.type
_entity.pdbx_description
1 polymer ?
#
loop_
_entity_poly.entity_id
_entity_poly.type
_entity_poly.pdbx_seq_one_letter_code
_entity_poly.pdbx_strand_id
1 'polypeptide(L)'
;MTFHYTRETMNQLHIKLDENSSAMQWANSQTDKLGARGHIGTHLDCYTIAPEKNEYEVKGLILDCRTSMPKPEDILHIDSLENMALVLHTGNSEKHQYGTEDYFNEATFLSEEVLNLILSKKPLFIIVDSHGIAEKGAKHISYDKKCEANGCHVIENVDLTSVKDKKSIQIKISINVSHTSTGKPCELYCM
;
A
#
# COMPACT_ATOMS: atom_id res chain seq x y z
N MET A 1 8.64 -34.53 -23.39
CA MET A 1 7.50 -33.77 -22.87
C MET A 1 7.97 -32.36 -22.59
N THR A 2 7.62 -31.43 -23.48
CA THR A 2 8.03 -30.02 -23.38
C THR A 2 6.98 -29.31 -22.52
N PHE A 3 7.33 -28.96 -21.28
CA PHE A 3 6.46 -28.13 -20.44
C PHE A 3 6.42 -26.73 -21.04
N HIS A 4 5.29 -26.38 -21.62
CA HIS A 4 4.98 -25.01 -21.97
C HIS A 4 4.66 -24.27 -20.65
N TYR A 5 5.62 -23.53 -20.11
CA TYR A 5 5.33 -22.48 -19.15
C TYR A 5 4.54 -21.40 -19.89
N THR A 6 3.24 -21.35 -19.69
CA THR A 6 2.46 -20.18 -20.01
C THR A 6 3.02 -19.04 -19.16
N ARG A 7 3.55 -17.99 -19.78
CA ARG A 7 3.82 -16.72 -19.12
C ARG A 7 2.50 -16.25 -18.52
N GLU A 8 2.28 -16.46 -17.24
CA GLU A 8 1.22 -15.75 -16.53
C GLU A 8 1.49 -14.27 -16.74
N THR A 9 0.56 -13.56 -17.31
CA THR A 9 0.65 -12.11 -17.51
C THR A 9 0.47 -11.48 -16.13
N MET A 10 1.58 -11.09 -15.50
CA MET A 10 1.55 -10.35 -14.25
C MET A 10 0.91 -8.97 -14.48
N ASN A 11 -0.14 -8.66 -13.74
CA ASN A 11 -0.76 -7.34 -13.78
C ASN A 11 -0.02 -6.40 -12.84
N GLN A 12 0.43 -5.29 -13.36
CA GLN A 12 1.05 -4.23 -12.56
C GLN A 12 0.00 -3.61 -11.63
N LEU A 13 0.35 -3.47 -10.35
CA LEU A 13 -0.48 -2.81 -9.32
C LEU A 13 0.16 -1.52 -8.79
N HIS A 14 1.40 -1.23 -9.11
CA HIS A 14 2.04 0.02 -8.68
C HIS A 14 1.80 1.13 -9.70
N ILE A 15 1.70 2.36 -9.19
CA ILE A 15 1.58 3.56 -10.03
C ILE A 15 2.89 3.80 -10.76
N LYS A 16 2.84 3.79 -12.09
CA LYS A 16 3.98 4.14 -12.93
C LYS A 16 4.10 5.66 -13.02
N LEU A 17 5.19 6.18 -12.49
CA LEU A 17 5.49 7.61 -12.57
C LEU A 17 6.22 7.93 -13.89
N ASP A 18 5.73 8.95 -14.58
CA ASP A 18 6.42 9.61 -15.67
C ASP A 18 7.23 10.79 -15.11
N GLU A 19 8.42 11.07 -15.69
CA GLU A 19 9.25 12.22 -15.28
C GLU A 19 8.52 13.56 -15.42
N ASN A 20 7.55 13.64 -16.34
CA ASN A 20 6.72 14.82 -16.57
C ASN A 20 5.45 14.86 -15.72
N SER A 21 5.18 13.83 -14.90
CA SER A 21 4.00 13.81 -14.04
C SER A 21 4.00 14.95 -13.02
N SER A 22 2.81 15.42 -12.63
CA SER A 22 2.65 16.45 -11.60
C SER A 22 3.34 16.07 -10.28
N ALA A 23 3.25 14.78 -9.89
CA ALA A 23 3.89 14.27 -8.69
C ALA A 23 5.43 14.37 -8.77
N MET A 24 6.03 14.03 -9.92
CA MET A 24 7.47 14.15 -10.12
C MET A 24 7.93 15.62 -10.15
N GLN A 25 7.17 16.49 -10.81
CA GLN A 25 7.42 17.93 -10.81
C GLN A 25 7.34 18.51 -9.39
N TRP A 26 6.33 18.12 -8.63
CA TRP A 26 6.18 18.51 -7.23
C TRP A 26 7.41 18.05 -6.40
N ALA A 27 7.78 16.77 -6.47
CA ALA A 27 8.93 16.25 -5.72
C ALA A 27 10.24 16.98 -6.07
N ASN A 28 10.43 17.32 -7.36
CA ASN A 28 11.61 18.05 -7.83
C ASN A 28 11.64 19.53 -7.36
N SER A 29 10.49 20.09 -7.01
CA SER A 29 10.37 21.45 -6.47
C SER A 29 10.64 21.53 -4.97
N GLN A 30 10.66 20.39 -4.25
CA GLN A 30 10.88 20.38 -2.81
C GLN A 30 12.33 20.62 -2.43
N THR A 31 12.57 21.19 -1.24
CA THR A 31 13.92 21.41 -0.70
C THR A 31 14.65 20.08 -0.49
N ASP A 32 13.97 19.10 0.10
CA ASP A 32 14.41 17.71 0.16
C ASP A 32 13.83 16.90 -0.99
N LYS A 33 14.46 16.99 -2.15
CA LYS A 33 14.04 16.25 -3.36
C LYS A 33 14.10 14.75 -3.19
N LEU A 34 15.08 14.25 -2.45
CA LEU A 34 15.28 12.82 -2.26
C LEU A 34 14.19 12.25 -1.34
N GLY A 35 13.93 12.93 -0.23
CA GLY A 35 12.82 12.60 0.65
C GLY A 35 11.50 12.61 -0.09
N ALA A 36 11.20 13.69 -0.82
CA ALA A 36 9.96 13.82 -1.57
C ALA A 36 9.78 12.73 -2.65
N ARG A 37 10.85 12.36 -3.37
CA ARG A 37 10.81 11.29 -4.38
C ARG A 37 10.52 9.91 -3.78
N GLY A 38 10.88 9.67 -2.52
CA GLY A 38 10.54 8.44 -1.81
C GLY A 38 9.05 8.29 -1.53
N HIS A 39 8.32 9.41 -1.42
CA HIS A 39 6.91 9.46 -1.07
C HIS A 39 5.96 9.73 -2.25
N ILE A 40 6.42 9.60 -3.49
CA ILE A 40 5.57 9.68 -4.68
C ILE A 40 5.39 8.31 -5.34
N GLY A 41 4.23 8.12 -5.98
CA GLY A 41 3.84 6.82 -6.53
C GLY A 41 3.63 5.79 -5.44
N THR A 42 3.72 4.53 -5.82
CA THR A 42 3.58 3.43 -4.87
C THR A 42 4.84 3.29 -4.03
N HIS A 43 4.69 3.37 -2.72
CA HIS A 43 5.79 3.31 -1.77
C HIS A 43 5.36 2.68 -0.45
N LEU A 44 6.33 2.32 0.36
CA LEU A 44 6.17 1.85 1.73
C LEU A 44 6.75 2.90 2.66
N ASP A 45 6.00 3.32 3.66
CA ASP A 45 6.51 4.19 4.71
C ASP A 45 7.30 3.41 5.75
N CYS A 46 8.51 3.90 6.06
CA CYS A 46 9.46 3.25 6.96
C CYS A 46 10.20 4.30 7.81
N TYR A 47 9.81 4.41 9.06
CA TYR A 47 10.35 5.42 9.98
C TYR A 47 11.35 4.85 11.00
N THR A 48 11.15 3.60 11.44
CA THR A 48 11.92 3.01 12.56
C THR A 48 12.44 1.61 12.27
N ILE A 49 11.64 0.74 11.67
CA ILE A 49 11.96 -0.66 11.43
C ILE A 49 11.74 -0.98 9.95
N ALA A 50 12.82 -1.24 9.24
CA ALA A 50 12.75 -1.60 7.83
C ALA A 50 12.27 -3.04 7.62
N PRO A 51 11.63 -3.36 6.47
CA PRO A 51 11.35 -4.73 6.08
C PRO A 51 12.63 -5.57 6.04
N GLU A 52 12.52 -6.84 6.42
CA GLU A 52 13.68 -7.76 6.46
C GLU A 52 14.24 -8.09 5.08
N LYS A 53 13.42 -7.99 4.04
CA LYS A 53 13.76 -8.38 2.67
C LYS A 53 13.38 -7.29 1.68
N ASN A 54 14.01 -7.32 0.51
CA ASN A 54 13.64 -6.46 -0.63
C ASN A 54 12.48 -7.05 -1.44
N GLU A 55 12.27 -8.37 -1.38
CA GLU A 55 11.26 -9.04 -2.19
C GLU A 55 10.39 -9.96 -1.33
N TYR A 56 9.10 -9.95 -1.63
CA TYR A 56 8.08 -10.78 -1.01
C TYR A 56 7.14 -11.35 -2.06
N GLU A 57 6.65 -12.56 -1.79
CA GLU A 57 5.50 -13.14 -2.47
C GLU A 57 4.48 -13.49 -1.39
N VAL A 58 3.34 -12.81 -1.42
CA VAL A 58 2.34 -12.94 -0.36
C VAL A 58 0.94 -13.09 -0.96
N LYS A 59 0.08 -13.79 -0.24
CA LYS A 59 -1.36 -13.76 -0.50
C LYS A 59 -1.94 -12.48 0.06
N GLY A 60 -2.63 -11.70 -0.77
CA GLY A 60 -3.41 -10.53 -0.36
C GLY A 60 -4.88 -10.91 -0.18
N LEU A 61 -5.44 -10.63 1.00
CA LEU A 61 -6.88 -10.66 1.24
C LEU A 61 -7.43 -9.27 0.93
N ILE A 62 -8.37 -9.16 -0.02
CA ILE A 62 -8.97 -7.88 -0.41
C ILE A 62 -10.21 -7.64 0.43
N LEU A 63 -10.22 -6.51 1.13
CA LEU A 63 -11.38 -5.97 1.83
C LEU A 63 -11.95 -4.81 1.00
N ASP A 64 -13.20 -4.93 0.57
CA ASP A 64 -13.88 -3.91 -0.21
C ASP A 64 -14.31 -2.75 0.70
N CYS A 65 -13.62 -1.64 0.58
CA CYS A 65 -13.81 -0.40 1.33
C CYS A 65 -14.40 0.73 0.47
N ARG A 66 -14.86 0.45 -0.75
CA ARG A 66 -15.32 1.48 -1.72
C ARG A 66 -16.54 2.27 -1.25
N THR A 67 -17.31 1.71 -0.35
CA THR A 67 -18.50 2.38 0.22
C THR A 67 -18.26 2.96 1.60
N SER A 68 -17.38 2.36 2.38
CA SER A 68 -16.99 2.84 3.72
C SER A 68 -15.72 2.12 4.17
N MET A 69 -14.91 2.81 4.96
CA MET A 69 -13.77 2.17 5.63
C MET A 69 -14.26 1.10 6.60
N PRO A 70 -13.44 0.05 6.86
CA PRO A 70 -13.87 -1.10 7.64
C PRO A 70 -14.17 -0.71 9.09
N LYS A 71 -15.12 -1.44 9.67
CA LYS A 71 -15.49 -1.38 11.07
C LYS A 71 -14.91 -2.59 11.82
N PRO A 72 -14.90 -2.60 13.16
CA PRO A 72 -14.39 -3.72 13.94
C PRO A 72 -14.98 -5.08 13.55
N GLU A 73 -16.27 -5.15 13.27
CA GLU A 73 -16.95 -6.38 12.86
C GLU A 73 -16.41 -6.97 11.56
N ASP A 74 -15.94 -6.14 10.62
CA ASP A 74 -15.39 -6.60 9.35
C ASP A 74 -14.04 -7.32 9.54
N ILE A 75 -13.28 -6.94 10.60
CA ILE A 75 -11.98 -7.52 10.91
C ILE A 75 -12.10 -8.74 11.85
N LEU A 76 -13.11 -8.77 12.72
CA LEU A 76 -13.30 -9.86 13.67
C LEU A 76 -13.48 -11.23 12.99
N HIS A 77 -14.08 -11.27 11.79
CA HIS A 77 -14.30 -12.49 11.01
C HIS A 77 -13.02 -13.04 10.35
N ILE A 78 -11.92 -12.29 10.37
CA ILE A 78 -10.64 -12.74 9.84
C ILE A 78 -9.91 -13.50 10.93
N ASP A 79 -9.61 -14.77 10.69
CA ASP A 79 -8.93 -15.61 11.70
C ASP A 79 -7.47 -15.17 11.87
N SER A 80 -6.70 -15.11 10.79
CA SER A 80 -5.27 -14.73 10.78
C SER A 80 -4.88 -14.13 9.43
N LEU A 81 -3.91 -13.21 9.47
CA LEU A 81 -3.23 -12.64 8.31
C LEU A 81 -1.72 -12.94 8.33
N GLU A 82 -1.30 -13.90 9.14
CA GLU A 82 0.11 -14.26 9.28
C GLU A 82 0.69 -14.66 7.92
N ASN A 83 1.82 -14.04 7.53
CA ASN A 83 2.45 -14.16 6.22
C ASN A 83 1.59 -13.67 5.03
N MET A 84 0.60 -12.84 5.28
CA MET A 84 -0.31 -12.29 4.26
C MET A 84 -0.28 -10.77 4.25
N ALA A 85 -0.86 -10.20 3.19
CA ALA A 85 -1.22 -8.80 3.14
C ALA A 85 -2.74 -8.62 3.32
N LEU A 86 -3.16 -7.57 4.03
CA LEU A 86 -4.52 -7.06 3.97
C LEU A 86 -4.53 -5.93 2.93
N VAL A 87 -5.38 -6.07 1.92
CA VAL A 87 -5.53 -5.08 0.85
C VAL A 87 -6.83 -4.32 1.06
N LEU A 88 -6.72 -3.04 1.33
CA LEU A 88 -7.87 -2.14 1.50
C LEU A 88 -8.19 -1.50 0.14
N HIS A 89 -9.26 -1.97 -0.49
CA HIS A 89 -9.72 -1.45 -1.76
C HIS A 89 -10.72 -0.32 -1.52
N THR A 90 -10.24 0.92 -1.48
CA THR A 90 -11.05 2.11 -1.20
C THR A 90 -11.73 2.68 -2.45
N GLY A 91 -11.23 2.31 -3.63
CA GLY A 91 -11.68 2.84 -4.92
C GLY A 91 -11.20 4.27 -5.16
N ASN A 92 -10.26 4.80 -4.36
CA ASN A 92 -9.75 6.15 -4.55
C ASN A 92 -9.06 6.30 -5.91
N SER A 93 -8.21 5.34 -6.29
CA SER A 93 -7.55 5.32 -7.59
C SER A 93 -8.49 5.15 -8.79
N GLU A 94 -9.72 4.64 -8.56
CA GLU A 94 -10.76 4.52 -9.60
C GLU A 94 -11.55 5.83 -9.75
N LYS A 95 -11.73 6.59 -8.67
CA LYS A 95 -12.50 7.84 -8.64
C LYS A 95 -11.65 9.04 -9.04
N HIS A 96 -10.40 9.07 -8.63
CA HIS A 96 -9.51 10.22 -8.74
C HIS A 96 -8.17 9.84 -9.36
N GLN A 97 -7.70 10.66 -10.28
CA GLN A 97 -6.38 10.49 -10.85
C GLN A 97 -5.31 10.76 -9.78
N TYR A 98 -4.33 9.86 -9.67
CA TYR A 98 -3.19 10.06 -8.78
C TYR A 98 -2.47 11.38 -9.04
N GLY A 99 -2.12 12.11 -7.99
CA GLY A 99 -1.45 13.40 -8.05
C GLY A 99 -2.40 14.60 -8.14
N THR A 100 -3.72 14.38 -8.17
CA THR A 100 -4.72 15.46 -8.08
C THR A 100 -5.04 15.79 -6.62
N GLU A 101 -5.58 16.99 -6.39
CA GLU A 101 -6.02 17.42 -5.06
C GLU A 101 -7.14 16.50 -4.53
N ASP A 102 -8.10 16.13 -5.39
CA ASP A 102 -9.20 15.22 -5.03
C ASP A 102 -8.69 13.86 -4.54
N TYR A 103 -7.65 13.32 -5.18
CA TYR A 103 -7.03 12.07 -4.74
C TYR A 103 -6.50 12.16 -3.30
N PHE A 104 -5.87 13.28 -2.96
CA PHE A 104 -5.26 13.47 -1.63
C PHE A 104 -6.23 14.01 -0.57
N ASN A 105 -7.44 14.40 -0.96
CA ASN A 105 -8.47 14.86 -0.03
C ASN A 105 -9.47 13.75 0.34
N GLU A 106 -9.43 12.58 -0.34
CA GLU A 106 -10.32 11.46 -0.04
C GLU A 106 -9.99 10.87 1.35
N ALA A 107 -10.99 10.81 2.21
CA ALA A 107 -10.82 10.33 3.59
C ALA A 107 -10.91 8.80 3.65
N THR A 108 -9.79 8.12 3.49
CA THR A 108 -9.67 6.64 3.51
C THR A 108 -8.97 6.14 4.77
N PHE A 109 -9.36 6.65 5.94
CA PHE A 109 -8.63 6.45 7.19
C PHE A 109 -9.26 5.37 8.07
N LEU A 110 -8.40 4.56 8.69
CA LEU A 110 -8.80 3.61 9.72
C LEU A 110 -9.02 4.30 11.07
N SER A 111 -9.98 3.80 11.85
CA SER A 111 -10.01 4.12 13.28
C SER A 111 -8.86 3.39 14.00
N GLU A 112 -8.46 3.90 15.16
CA GLU A 112 -7.41 3.25 15.95
C GLU A 112 -7.83 1.85 16.42
N GLU A 113 -9.10 1.65 16.72
CA GLU A 113 -9.66 0.36 17.11
C GLU A 113 -9.50 -0.67 15.96
N VAL A 114 -9.87 -0.27 14.73
CA VAL A 114 -9.75 -1.14 13.55
C VAL A 114 -8.30 -1.46 13.26
N LEU A 115 -7.39 -0.48 13.33
CA LEU A 115 -5.96 -0.72 13.16
C LEU A 115 -5.44 -1.74 14.19
N ASN A 116 -5.81 -1.61 15.46
CA ASN A 116 -5.41 -2.55 16.51
C ASN A 116 -5.91 -3.97 16.23
N LEU A 117 -7.15 -4.12 15.76
CA LEU A 117 -7.71 -5.41 15.38
C LEU A 117 -6.97 -6.02 14.18
N ILE A 118 -6.66 -5.22 13.16
CA ILE A 118 -5.86 -5.67 12.00
C ILE A 118 -4.50 -6.18 12.46
N LEU A 119 -3.78 -5.40 13.29
CA LEU A 119 -2.45 -5.76 13.77
C LEU A 119 -2.49 -7.01 14.66
N SER A 120 -3.58 -7.24 15.41
CA SER A 120 -3.76 -8.48 16.17
C SER A 120 -3.84 -9.74 15.29
N LYS A 121 -4.17 -9.59 13.99
CA LYS A 121 -4.19 -10.68 12.99
C LYS A 121 -2.82 -10.94 12.37
N LYS A 122 -1.80 -10.12 12.68
CA LYS A 122 -0.39 -10.24 12.27
C LYS A 122 -0.17 -10.20 10.75
N PRO A 123 -0.71 -9.22 10.00
CA PRO A 123 -0.36 -9.08 8.59
C PRO A 123 1.10 -8.67 8.42
N LEU A 124 1.75 -9.09 7.31
CA LEU A 124 3.04 -8.54 6.89
C LEU A 124 2.90 -7.14 6.28
N PHE A 125 1.80 -6.92 5.55
CA PHE A 125 1.54 -5.65 4.90
C PHE A 125 0.07 -5.25 5.04
N ILE A 126 -0.17 -3.95 5.16
CA ILE A 126 -1.43 -3.31 4.81
C ILE A 126 -1.18 -2.58 3.51
N ILE A 127 -1.95 -2.90 2.46
CA ILE A 127 -1.82 -2.30 1.13
C ILE A 127 -3.07 -1.50 0.84
N VAL A 128 -2.93 -0.24 0.41
CA VAL A 128 -4.08 0.63 0.17
C VAL A 128 -3.95 1.37 -1.17
N ASP A 129 -5.06 1.51 -1.90
CA ASP A 129 -5.16 2.27 -3.15
C ASP A 129 -5.43 3.78 -2.91
N SER A 130 -4.87 4.30 -1.83
CA SER A 130 -4.96 5.69 -1.40
C SER A 130 -3.65 6.14 -0.77
N HIS A 131 -3.63 7.39 -0.32
CA HIS A 131 -2.48 8.09 0.25
C HIS A 131 -2.27 7.81 1.74
N GLY A 132 -2.55 6.58 2.17
CA GLY A 132 -2.33 6.12 3.53
C GLY A 132 -3.59 5.66 4.26
N ILE A 133 -3.38 5.16 5.47
CA ILE A 133 -4.42 4.61 6.35
C ILE A 133 -4.80 5.56 7.48
N ALA A 134 -4.22 6.76 7.52
CA ALA A 134 -4.48 7.78 8.53
C ALA A 134 -4.35 9.19 7.94
N GLU A 135 -4.94 10.16 8.63
CA GLU A 135 -4.85 11.57 8.30
C GLU A 135 -3.40 12.05 8.28
N LYS A 136 -3.04 12.85 7.26
CA LYS A 136 -1.67 13.36 7.06
C LYS A 136 -1.12 14.06 8.30
N GLY A 137 0.16 13.89 8.55
CA GLY A 137 0.91 14.51 9.63
C GLY A 137 1.22 13.55 10.77
N ALA A 138 1.13 14.01 12.01
CA ALA A 138 1.58 13.23 13.17
C ALA A 138 0.82 11.92 13.36
N LYS A 139 -0.46 11.87 13.01
CA LYS A 139 -1.29 10.66 13.11
C LYS A 139 -0.87 9.60 12.09
N HIS A 140 -0.61 9.99 10.85
CA HIS A 140 -0.10 9.12 9.79
C HIS A 140 1.21 8.44 10.24
N ILE A 141 2.22 9.23 10.60
CA ILE A 141 3.50 8.74 11.11
C ILE A 141 3.33 7.81 12.33
N SER A 142 2.39 8.14 13.22
CA SER A 142 2.11 7.33 14.41
C SER A 142 1.55 5.96 14.06
N TYR A 143 0.67 5.88 13.04
CA TYR A 143 0.06 4.63 12.58
C TYR A 143 1.09 3.75 11.91
N ASP A 144 1.95 4.31 11.04
CA ASP A 144 3.01 3.55 10.37
C ASP A 144 4.02 2.99 11.37
N LYS A 145 4.49 3.81 12.33
CA LYS A 145 5.35 3.33 13.42
C LYS A 145 4.69 2.24 14.27
N LYS A 146 3.38 2.32 14.48
CA LYS A 146 2.63 1.28 15.18
C LYS A 146 2.57 -0.01 14.37
N CYS A 147 2.39 0.08 13.04
CA CYS A 147 2.49 -1.06 12.14
C CYS A 147 3.89 -1.68 12.21
N GLU A 148 4.94 -0.90 12.02
CA GLU A 148 6.34 -1.36 12.10
C GLU A 148 6.65 -2.09 13.41
N ALA A 149 6.21 -1.54 14.55
CA ALA A 149 6.39 -2.16 15.86
C ALA A 149 5.69 -3.53 16.01
N ASN A 150 4.72 -3.82 15.15
CA ASN A 150 4.00 -5.09 15.08
C ASN A 150 4.46 -5.99 13.90
N GLY A 151 5.58 -5.65 13.24
CA GLY A 151 6.12 -6.41 12.12
C GLY A 151 5.29 -6.27 10.83
N CYS A 152 4.48 -5.23 10.73
CA CYS A 152 3.64 -4.90 9.58
C CYS A 152 4.13 -3.61 8.93
N HIS A 153 4.00 -3.49 7.60
CA HIS A 153 4.31 -2.24 6.90
C HIS A 153 3.15 -1.79 6.02
N VAL A 154 2.99 -0.48 5.86
CA VAL A 154 1.95 0.10 5.01
C VAL A 154 2.54 0.39 3.63
N ILE A 155 1.87 -0.10 2.58
CA ILE A 155 2.16 0.23 1.18
C ILE A 155 1.01 1.06 0.63
N GLU A 156 1.33 2.22 0.13
CA GLU A 156 0.37 3.24 -0.32
C GLU A 156 0.36 3.41 -1.83
N ASN A 157 -0.71 4.04 -2.30
CA ASN A 157 -0.87 4.44 -3.69
C ASN A 157 -0.72 3.27 -4.66
N VAL A 158 -1.47 2.17 -4.43
CA VAL A 158 -1.54 1.08 -5.40
C VAL A 158 -2.72 1.28 -6.35
N ASP A 159 -2.63 0.73 -7.56
CA ASP A 159 -3.72 0.67 -8.52
C ASP A 159 -4.38 -0.72 -8.46
N LEU A 160 -5.58 -0.79 -7.90
CA LEU A 160 -6.35 -2.02 -7.74
C LEU A 160 -7.39 -2.24 -8.85
N THR A 161 -7.46 -1.38 -9.86
CA THR A 161 -8.46 -1.40 -10.94
C THR A 161 -8.55 -2.76 -11.64
N SER A 162 -7.39 -3.40 -11.88
CA SER A 162 -7.32 -4.71 -12.56
C SER A 162 -7.78 -5.90 -11.70
N VAL A 163 -7.93 -5.71 -10.39
CA VAL A 163 -8.26 -6.76 -9.42
C VAL A 163 -9.50 -6.45 -8.56
N LYS A 164 -10.23 -5.39 -8.89
CA LYS A 164 -11.35 -4.84 -8.11
C LYS A 164 -12.45 -5.81 -7.72
N ASP A 165 -12.66 -6.87 -8.50
CA ASP A 165 -13.71 -7.87 -8.27
C ASP A 165 -13.18 -9.14 -7.60
N LYS A 166 -11.90 -9.18 -7.26
CA LYS A 166 -11.27 -10.31 -6.59
C LYS A 166 -11.40 -10.19 -5.07
N LYS A 167 -11.52 -11.32 -4.38
CA LYS A 167 -11.50 -11.38 -2.91
C LYS A 167 -10.11 -11.65 -2.35
N SER A 168 -9.24 -12.23 -3.17
CA SER A 168 -7.84 -12.46 -2.83
C SER A 168 -6.99 -12.56 -4.10
N ILE A 169 -5.71 -12.22 -3.96
CA ILE A 169 -4.72 -12.24 -5.05
C ILE A 169 -3.38 -12.74 -4.52
N GLN A 170 -2.54 -13.25 -5.42
CA GLN A 170 -1.11 -13.42 -5.12
C GLN A 170 -0.37 -12.17 -5.56
N ILE A 171 0.46 -11.63 -4.69
CA ILE A 171 1.17 -10.37 -4.92
C ILE A 171 2.67 -10.62 -4.82
N LYS A 172 3.39 -10.23 -5.87
CA LYS A 172 4.83 -10.04 -5.80
C LYS A 172 5.12 -8.59 -5.48
N ILE A 173 5.95 -8.34 -4.46
CA ILE A 173 6.32 -7.01 -3.95
C ILE A 173 7.83 -6.89 -4.00
N SER A 174 8.35 -5.86 -4.67
CA SER A 174 9.75 -5.45 -4.63
C SER A 174 9.86 -4.09 -3.97
N ILE A 175 10.70 -3.98 -2.93
CA ILE A 175 10.86 -2.77 -2.11
C ILE A 175 12.29 -2.28 -2.22
N ASN A 176 12.48 -1.02 -2.55
CA ASN A 176 13.81 -0.40 -2.50
C ASN A 176 14.17 0.00 -1.06
N VAL A 177 14.47 -0.99 -0.20
CA VAL A 177 14.80 -0.73 1.22
C VAL A 177 16.07 0.10 1.41
N SER A 178 16.96 0.13 0.42
CA SER A 178 18.19 0.94 0.47
C SER A 178 17.95 2.42 0.18
N HIS A 179 16.76 2.81 -0.29
CA HIS A 179 16.42 4.21 -0.49
C HIS A 179 16.51 4.97 0.84
N THR A 180 17.17 6.12 0.84
CA THR A 180 17.50 6.85 2.09
C THR A 180 16.33 7.63 2.67
N SER A 181 15.28 7.89 1.87
CA SER A 181 14.01 8.49 2.34
C SER A 181 13.28 7.54 3.31
N THR A 182 12.40 8.08 4.14
CA THR A 182 11.42 7.30 4.89
C THR A 182 10.38 6.65 3.99
N GLY A 183 10.07 7.22 2.83
CA GLY A 183 9.32 6.54 1.78
C GLY A 183 10.23 5.61 0.96
N LYS A 184 9.87 4.34 0.85
CA LYS A 184 10.60 3.30 0.09
C LYS A 184 9.82 2.97 -1.18
N PRO A 185 10.29 3.38 -2.37
CA PRO A 185 9.60 3.04 -3.61
C PRO A 185 9.37 1.53 -3.74
N CYS A 186 8.18 1.16 -4.19
CA CYS A 186 7.75 -0.23 -4.33
C CYS A 186 7.23 -0.54 -5.72
N GLU A 187 7.49 -1.75 -6.19
CA GLU A 187 6.85 -2.33 -7.36
C GLU A 187 5.98 -3.52 -6.93
N LEU A 188 4.71 -3.52 -7.33
CA LEU A 188 3.75 -4.57 -7.02
C LEU A 188 3.18 -5.16 -8.30
N TYR A 189 3.05 -6.49 -8.32
CA TYR A 189 2.44 -7.24 -9.41
C TYR A 189 1.47 -8.29 -8.84
N CYS A 190 0.29 -8.38 -9.45
CA CYS A 190 -0.63 -9.51 -9.24
C CYS A 190 -0.22 -10.66 -10.16
N MET A 191 -0.03 -11.84 -9.60
CA MET A 191 0.27 -13.09 -10.31
C MET A 191 -1.02 -13.88 -10.59
#